data_6434c7ce6396e81bb691d8b745ec7799
#
_entry.id   6434c7ce6396e81bb691d8b745ec7799
#
_cell.length_a   1.000
_cell.length_b   1.000
_cell.length_c   1.000
_cell.angle_alpha   90.00
_cell.angle_beta   90.00
_cell.angle_gamma   90.00
#
_symmetry.space_group_name_H-M   'P 1'
#
loop_
_entity.id
_entity.type
_entity.pdbx_description
1 polymer ?
#
loop_
_entity_poly.entity_id
_entity_poly.type
_entity_poly.pdbx_seq_one_letter_code
_entity_poly.pdbx_strand_id
1 'polypeptide(L)'
;EEPHEAARRRGLTRDSSLSIDEIARRQGVTPRYVQILFEEQGTTFGEFVTKRKLDVARSMLRSPRYAAWSIAGIAFEAGFRDLSRFNRRLRRRFGITPSEFRRHG
;
A
#
# COMPACT_ATOMS: atom_id res chain seq x y z
N GLU A 1 -21.05 -11.50 0.00
CA GLU A 1 -19.61 -11.39 0.24
C GLU A 1 -19.13 -9.98 -0.01
N GLU A 2 -18.35 -9.45 0.91
CA GLU A 2 -17.83 -8.11 0.76
C GLU A 2 -16.72 -8.07 -0.28
N PRO A 3 -16.64 -6.98 -1.09
CA PRO A 3 -15.64 -6.90 -2.14
C PRO A 3 -14.20 -7.06 -1.67
N HIS A 4 -13.85 -6.51 -0.48
CA HIS A 4 -12.49 -6.61 0.00
C HIS A 4 -12.12 -8.04 0.42
N GLU A 5 -13.09 -8.82 0.87
CA GLU A 5 -12.83 -10.22 1.20
C GLU A 5 -12.59 -11.04 -0.06
N ALA A 6 -13.36 -10.78 -1.10
CA ALA A 6 -13.16 -11.46 -2.37
C ALA A 6 -11.77 -11.13 -2.93
N ALA A 7 -11.36 -9.87 -2.85
CA ALA A 7 -10.05 -9.45 -3.31
C ALA A 7 -8.96 -10.13 -2.49
N ARG A 8 -9.15 -10.25 -1.18
CA ARG A 8 -8.19 -10.90 -0.29
C ARG A 8 -7.98 -12.36 -0.67
N ARG A 9 -9.07 -13.06 -0.93
CA ARG A 9 -8.99 -14.48 -1.30
C ARG A 9 -8.29 -14.69 -2.64
N ARG A 10 -8.37 -13.71 -3.52
CA ARG A 10 -7.70 -13.80 -4.81
C ARG A 10 -6.28 -13.28 -4.77
N GLY A 11 -5.80 -12.88 -3.60
CA GLY A 11 -4.47 -12.31 -3.46
C GLY A 11 -4.34 -10.92 -4.04
N LEU A 12 -5.46 -10.20 -4.12
CA LEU A 12 -5.48 -8.86 -4.69
C LEU A 12 -5.61 -7.77 -3.64
N THR A 13 -5.42 -8.11 -2.37
CA THR A 13 -5.52 -7.13 -1.31
C THR A 13 -4.34 -6.18 -1.34
N ARG A 14 -4.53 -5.02 -0.71
CA ARG A 14 -3.49 -4.02 -0.61
C ARG A 14 -2.61 -4.23 0.61
N ASP A 15 -2.83 -5.33 1.31
CA ASP A 15 -2.08 -5.64 2.53
C ASP A 15 -0.85 -6.49 2.21
N SER A 16 -0.32 -7.14 3.24
CA SER A 16 0.89 -7.94 3.15
C SER A 16 0.76 -9.23 2.36
N SER A 17 -0.44 -9.56 1.83
CA SER A 17 -0.61 -10.78 1.06
C SER A 17 0.11 -10.73 -0.29
N LEU A 18 0.41 -9.53 -0.78
CA LEU A 18 1.23 -9.41 -1.98
C LEU A 18 2.67 -9.77 -1.62
N SER A 19 3.17 -10.87 -2.17
CA SER A 19 4.49 -11.38 -1.83
C SER A 19 5.38 -11.45 -3.07
N ILE A 20 6.68 -11.49 -2.80
CA ILE A 20 7.67 -11.62 -3.87
C ILE A 20 7.51 -12.96 -4.60
N ASP A 21 7.15 -14.02 -3.87
CA ASP A 21 6.91 -15.34 -4.46
C ASP A 21 5.74 -15.30 -5.44
N GLU A 22 4.68 -14.62 -5.07
CA GLU A 22 3.51 -14.48 -5.91
C GLU A 22 3.83 -13.74 -7.21
N ILE A 23 4.56 -12.64 -7.10
CA ILE A 23 4.95 -11.86 -8.27
C ILE A 23 5.85 -12.68 -9.18
N ALA A 24 6.84 -13.37 -8.60
CA ALA A 24 7.77 -14.18 -9.35
C ALA A 24 7.03 -15.26 -10.14
N ARG A 25 6.07 -15.93 -9.50
CA ARG A 25 5.30 -16.97 -10.14
C ARG A 25 4.48 -16.44 -11.32
N ARG A 26 3.85 -15.28 -11.14
CA ARG A 26 3.05 -14.68 -12.20
C ARG A 26 3.90 -14.25 -13.40
N GLN A 27 5.12 -13.84 -13.14
CA GLN A 27 6.03 -13.40 -14.18
C GLN A 27 6.88 -14.53 -14.78
N GLY A 28 6.78 -15.74 -14.22
CA GLY A 28 7.54 -16.88 -14.71
C GLY A 28 9.04 -16.78 -14.42
N VAL A 29 9.39 -16.13 -13.30
CA VAL A 29 10.78 -15.97 -12.88
C VAL A 29 10.92 -16.43 -11.43
N THR A 30 12.14 -16.46 -10.93
CA THR A 30 12.40 -16.85 -9.55
C THR A 30 12.26 -15.65 -8.62
N PRO A 31 11.94 -15.90 -7.32
CA PRO A 31 11.96 -14.82 -6.33
C PRO A 31 13.32 -14.12 -6.24
N ARG A 32 14.41 -14.88 -6.40
CA ARG A 32 15.76 -14.31 -6.37
C ARG A 32 15.96 -13.31 -7.49
N TYR A 33 15.45 -13.62 -8.67
CA TYR A 33 15.55 -12.72 -9.81
C TYR A 33 14.82 -11.41 -9.54
N VAL A 34 13.61 -11.50 -8.95
CA VAL A 34 12.84 -10.31 -8.58
C VAL A 34 13.61 -9.46 -7.58
N GLN A 35 14.23 -10.10 -6.57
CA GLN A 35 15.02 -9.38 -5.58
C GLN A 35 16.18 -8.63 -6.23
N ILE A 36 16.88 -9.28 -7.17
CA ILE A 36 18.00 -8.66 -7.87
C ILE A 36 17.55 -7.43 -8.65
N LEU A 37 16.39 -7.52 -9.31
CA LEU A 37 15.86 -6.37 -10.04
C LEU A 37 15.58 -5.17 -9.13
N PHE A 38 15.03 -5.42 -7.94
CA PHE A 38 14.79 -4.34 -7.00
C PHE A 38 16.09 -3.75 -6.46
N GLU A 39 17.09 -4.61 -6.20
CA GLU A 39 18.40 -4.14 -5.74
C GLU A 39 19.05 -3.24 -6.78
N GLU A 40 18.93 -3.59 -8.06
CA GLU A 40 19.47 -2.76 -9.15
C GLU A 40 18.80 -1.39 -9.21
N GLN A 41 17.54 -1.30 -8.77
CA GLN A 41 16.82 -0.04 -8.70
C GLN A 41 17.11 0.75 -7.42
N GLY A 42 17.97 0.21 -6.55
CA GLY A 42 18.30 0.87 -5.30
C GLY A 42 17.22 0.78 -4.24
N THR A 43 16.37 -0.22 -4.32
CA THR A 43 15.27 -0.39 -3.38
C THR A 43 15.09 -1.87 -3.04
N THR A 44 14.07 -2.17 -2.25
CA THR A 44 13.69 -3.54 -1.92
C THR A 44 12.23 -3.76 -2.29
N PHE A 45 11.85 -5.02 -2.35
CA PHE A 45 10.44 -5.34 -2.59
C PHE A 45 9.54 -4.75 -1.50
N GLY A 46 9.98 -4.82 -0.24
CA GLY A 46 9.21 -4.24 0.87
C GLY A 46 9.00 -2.75 0.72
N GLU A 47 10.05 -2.03 0.34
CA GLU A 47 9.94 -0.58 0.10
C GLU A 47 8.99 -0.29 -1.06
N PHE A 48 9.07 -1.06 -2.11
CA PHE A 48 8.17 -0.90 -3.26
C PHE A 48 6.71 -1.09 -2.85
N VAL A 49 6.41 -2.15 -2.08
CA VAL A 49 5.06 -2.41 -1.61
C VAL A 49 4.56 -1.28 -0.72
N THR A 50 5.41 -0.83 0.21
CA THR A 50 5.05 0.26 1.11
C THR A 50 4.72 1.53 0.34
N LYS A 51 5.52 1.88 -0.67
CA LYS A 51 5.25 3.06 -1.49
C LYS A 51 3.91 2.95 -2.21
N ARG A 52 3.60 1.77 -2.74
CA ARG A 52 2.33 1.57 -3.42
C ARG A 52 1.15 1.70 -2.46
N LYS A 53 1.28 1.16 -1.26
CA LYS A 53 0.24 1.31 -0.25
C LYS A 53 0.03 2.78 0.12
N LEU A 54 1.10 3.54 0.22
CA LEU A 54 1.03 4.96 0.53
C LEU A 54 0.36 5.75 -0.60
N ASP A 55 0.66 5.41 -1.84
CA ASP A 55 0.04 6.06 -2.99
C ASP A 55 -1.47 5.79 -3.03
N VAL A 56 -1.87 4.55 -2.74
CA VAL A 56 -3.29 4.20 -2.65
C VAL A 56 -3.96 4.99 -1.54
N ALA A 57 -3.34 5.03 -0.36
CA ALA A 57 -3.90 5.78 0.77
C ALA A 57 -4.05 7.26 0.45
N ARG A 58 -3.06 7.86 -0.19
CA ARG A 58 -3.13 9.27 -0.60
C ARG A 58 -4.32 9.51 -1.52
N SER A 59 -4.50 8.65 -2.50
CA SER A 59 -5.62 8.77 -3.44
C SER A 59 -6.95 8.71 -2.70
N MET A 60 -7.06 7.79 -1.74
CA MET A 60 -8.28 7.66 -0.95
C MET A 60 -8.54 8.90 -0.08
N LEU A 61 -7.49 9.41 0.57
CA LEU A 61 -7.62 10.59 1.43
C LEU A 61 -8.10 11.81 0.65
N ARG A 62 -7.75 11.91 -0.62
CA ARG A 62 -8.12 13.03 -1.47
C ARG A 62 -9.42 12.82 -2.22
N SER A 63 -10.00 11.65 -2.13
CA SER A 63 -11.20 11.31 -2.88
C SER A 63 -12.46 11.60 -2.07
N PRO A 64 -13.45 12.30 -2.63
CA PRO A 64 -14.74 12.50 -1.98
C PRO A 64 -15.45 11.19 -1.64
N ARG A 65 -15.15 10.14 -2.40
CA ARG A 65 -15.75 8.82 -2.16
C ARG A 65 -15.46 8.29 -0.76
N TYR A 66 -14.32 8.66 -0.19
CA TYR A 66 -13.91 8.19 1.12
C TYR A 66 -14.02 9.27 2.19
N ALA A 67 -14.76 10.35 1.91
CA ALA A 67 -14.84 11.48 2.83
C ALA A 67 -15.40 11.10 4.21
N ALA A 68 -16.31 10.13 4.27
CA ALA A 68 -16.90 9.68 5.52
C ALA A 68 -16.05 8.65 6.26
N TRP A 69 -14.99 8.14 5.64
CA TRP A 69 -14.12 7.16 6.27
C TRP A 69 -13.17 7.82 7.26
N SER A 70 -12.84 7.11 8.33
CA SER A 70 -11.79 7.58 9.23
C SER A 70 -10.44 7.42 8.57
N ILE A 71 -9.46 8.20 9.03
CA ILE A 71 -8.09 8.05 8.56
C ILE A 71 -7.57 6.65 8.85
N ALA A 72 -7.88 6.12 10.05
CA ALA A 72 -7.51 4.76 10.40
C ALA A 72 -8.13 3.74 9.45
N GLY A 73 -9.39 3.93 9.08
CA GLY A 73 -10.07 3.05 8.13
C GLY A 73 -9.40 3.06 6.76
N ILE A 74 -8.99 4.24 6.30
CA ILE A 74 -8.29 4.37 5.03
C ILE A 74 -6.91 3.67 5.11
N ALA A 75 -6.18 3.90 6.18
CA ALA A 75 -4.88 3.27 6.36
C ALA A 75 -5.00 1.75 6.34
N PHE A 76 -5.97 1.22 7.06
CA PHE A 76 -6.21 -0.21 7.12
C PHE A 76 -6.57 -0.77 5.73
N GLU A 77 -7.47 -0.10 5.03
CA GLU A 77 -7.89 -0.53 3.70
C GLU A 77 -6.74 -0.48 2.70
N ALA A 78 -5.84 0.48 2.86
CA ALA A 78 -4.66 0.57 2.00
C ALA A 78 -3.60 -0.48 2.31
N GLY A 79 -3.75 -1.21 3.43
CA GLY A 79 -2.87 -2.32 3.75
C GLY A 79 -1.96 -2.10 4.95
N PHE A 80 -2.20 -1.06 5.75
CA PHE A 80 -1.41 -0.80 6.95
C PHE A 80 -2.13 -1.33 8.17
N ARG A 81 -1.40 -2.04 9.02
CA ARG A 81 -1.96 -2.58 10.26
C ARG A 81 -1.68 -1.71 11.47
N ASP A 82 -0.77 -0.76 11.33
CA ASP A 82 -0.32 0.11 12.41
C ASP A 82 -0.51 1.55 11.97
N LEU A 83 -1.42 2.25 12.63
CA LEU A 83 -1.74 3.63 12.28
C LEU A 83 -0.55 4.57 12.51
N SER A 84 0.21 4.37 13.59
CA SER A 84 1.37 5.19 13.86
C SER A 84 2.42 5.06 12.77
N ARG A 85 2.66 3.82 12.33
CA ARG A 85 3.59 3.58 11.23
C ARG A 85 3.10 4.23 9.94
N PHE A 86 1.80 4.11 9.66
CA PHE A 86 1.19 4.73 8.49
C PHE A 86 1.42 6.24 8.50
N ASN A 87 1.12 6.88 9.64
CA ASN A 87 1.28 8.33 9.76
C ASN A 87 2.72 8.77 9.50
N ARG A 88 3.68 8.07 10.11
CA ARG A 88 5.09 8.41 9.93
C ARG A 88 5.54 8.23 8.48
N ARG A 89 5.16 7.11 7.87
CA ARG A 89 5.58 6.79 6.51
C ARG A 89 4.94 7.72 5.50
N LEU A 90 3.66 8.04 5.69
CA LEU A 90 2.98 8.96 4.78
C LEU A 90 3.60 10.35 4.84
N ARG A 91 3.84 10.87 6.06
CA ARG A 91 4.45 12.17 6.22
C ARG A 91 5.86 12.21 5.66
N ARG A 92 6.62 11.14 5.84
CA ARG A 92 7.97 11.05 5.31
C ARG A 92 7.98 11.09 3.79
N ARG A 93 7.03 10.41 3.15
CA ARG A 93 6.98 10.35 1.69
C ARG A 93 6.43 11.63 1.06
N PHE A 94 5.38 12.19 1.63
CA PHE A 94 4.67 13.30 1.00
C PHE A 94 4.85 14.64 1.73
N GLY A 95 5.44 14.64 2.90
CA GLY A 95 5.71 15.88 3.63
C GLY A 95 4.55 16.42 4.44
N ILE A 96 3.37 15.84 4.35
CA ILE A 96 2.20 16.31 5.09
C ILE A 96 1.47 15.14 5.72
N THR A 97 0.64 15.44 6.72
CA THR A 97 -0.10 14.43 7.46
C THR A 97 -1.36 13.99 6.72
N PRO A 98 -1.95 12.84 7.10
CA PRO A 98 -3.22 12.43 6.51
C PRO A 98 -4.32 13.47 6.66
N SER A 99 -4.39 14.14 7.80
CA SER A 99 -5.40 15.18 8.02
C SER A 99 -5.22 16.34 7.07
N GLU A 100 -3.97 16.70 6.79
CA GLU A 100 -3.67 17.78 5.84
C GLU A 100 -4.08 17.40 4.43
N PHE A 101 -3.83 16.15 4.02
CA PHE A 101 -4.29 15.68 2.73
C PHE A 101 -5.79 15.81 2.59
N ARG A 102 -6.50 15.47 3.66
CA ARG A 102 -7.96 15.49 3.65
C ARG A 102 -8.50 16.92 3.52
N ARG A 103 -7.84 17.89 4.17
CA ARG A 103 -8.25 19.29 4.12
C ARG A 103 -7.96 19.94 2.78
N HIS A 104 -6.88 19.56 2.12
CA HIS A 104 -6.41 20.19 0.89
C HIS A 104 -6.67 19.35 -0.36
N GLY A 105 -7.19 18.18 -0.16
CA GLY A 105 -7.54 17.30 -1.25
C GLY A 105 -8.97 17.47 -1.67
#